data_ffe7c5d51f259a5af2f539f4494b8e1f
#
_entry.id   ffe7c5d51f259a5af2f539f4494b8e1f
#
_cell.length_a   1.000
_cell.length_b   1.000
_cell.length_c   1.000
_cell.angle_alpha   90.00
_cell.angle_beta   90.00
_cell.angle_gamma   90.00
#
_symmetry.space_group_name_H-M   'P 1'
#
loop_
_entity.id
_entity.type
_entity.pdbx_description
1 polymer ?
#
loop_
_entity_poly.entity_id
_entity_poly.type
_entity_poly.pdbx_seq_one_letter_code
_entity_poly.pdbx_strand_id
1 'polypeptide(L)'
;FSVTVFCGVDKTLPKILNGTIPQLAGFTGEGSNTFAIHANKSSSGENMLVINAHQPIEGATAFYEAHLQSEEGWNILGGLFPGAPLIFHGVTPNFAWAHTVNFQDKIDVYQLQTDKAHPGEYKVDDNWLKLEKRKVKLNIKGIPFPIYKKVYQSIYGPTVATPKGEYFSMRLPSLLDAGALQQWYTMNKANNFTSFKKALEQNHLPMFNIMYADNKDTIFYI
;
A
#
# COMPACT_ATOMS: atom_id res chain seq x y z
N PHE A 1 -13.21 4.07 -6.35
CA PHE A 1 -12.07 3.72 -5.51
C PHE A 1 -10.83 3.90 -6.37
N SER A 2 -10.04 4.93 -6.13
CA SER A 2 -8.68 5.01 -6.64
C SER A 2 -7.79 4.30 -5.63
N VAL A 3 -7.28 3.13 -5.99
CA VAL A 3 -6.21 2.50 -5.22
C VAL A 3 -4.94 3.26 -5.58
N THR A 4 -4.50 4.13 -4.71
CA THR A 4 -3.16 4.72 -4.81
C THR A 4 -2.20 3.65 -4.31
N VAL A 5 -1.51 2.98 -5.21
CA VAL A 5 -0.46 2.02 -4.86
C VAL A 5 0.76 2.80 -4.43
N PHE A 6 1.14 2.66 -3.18
CA PHE A 6 2.34 3.25 -2.62
C PHE A 6 3.58 2.56 -3.19
N CYS A 7 4.44 3.30 -3.78
CA CYS A 7 5.83 3.08 -4.22
C CYS A 7 5.98 3.39 -5.70
N GLY A 8 6.44 4.59 -6.04
CA GLY A 8 7.00 4.92 -7.36
C GLY A 8 6.10 4.71 -8.60
N VAL A 9 4.88 4.24 -8.42
CA VAL A 9 3.90 3.96 -9.48
C VAL A 9 3.49 5.26 -10.19
N ASP A 10 3.51 6.38 -9.50
CA ASP A 10 3.21 7.70 -10.05
C ASP A 10 4.16 8.09 -11.20
N LYS A 11 5.45 7.71 -11.14
CA LYS A 11 6.45 7.97 -12.21
C LYS A 11 6.49 6.86 -13.27
N THR A 12 6.12 5.65 -12.90
CA THR A 12 6.20 4.46 -13.75
C THR A 12 4.94 4.28 -14.59
N LEU A 13 3.77 4.50 -14.01
CA LEU A 13 2.48 4.34 -14.69
C LEU A 13 2.31 5.25 -15.91
N PRO A 14 2.68 6.56 -15.88
CA PRO A 14 2.66 7.40 -17.08
C PRO A 14 3.59 6.88 -18.19
N LYS A 15 4.74 6.32 -17.84
CA LYS A 15 5.68 5.74 -18.82
C LYS A 15 5.09 4.50 -19.48
N ILE A 16 4.47 3.60 -18.71
CA ILE A 16 3.76 2.42 -19.23
C ILE A 16 2.61 2.86 -20.13
N LEU A 17 1.81 3.83 -19.71
CA LEU A 17 0.68 4.35 -20.48
C LEU A 17 1.11 4.98 -21.81
N ASN A 18 2.29 5.56 -21.87
CA ASN A 18 2.88 6.12 -23.08
C ASN A 18 3.66 5.11 -23.92
N GLY A 19 3.62 3.80 -23.54
CA GLY A 19 4.31 2.73 -24.28
C GLY A 19 5.82 2.67 -24.03
N THR A 20 6.31 3.34 -23.00
CA THR A 20 7.69 3.20 -22.55
C THR A 20 7.76 2.10 -21.51
N ILE A 21 8.51 1.03 -21.76
CA ILE A 21 8.77 0.00 -20.75
C ILE A 21 9.66 0.61 -19.68
N PRO A 22 9.21 0.71 -18.41
CA PRO A 22 10.09 1.19 -17.36
C PRO A 22 11.20 0.16 -17.18
N GLN A 23 12.43 0.57 -17.36
CA GLN A 23 13.52 -0.14 -16.70
C GLN A 23 13.31 0.08 -15.20
N LEU A 24 13.13 -1.00 -14.45
CA LEU A 24 13.02 -1.01 -12.99
C LEU A 24 14.39 -0.66 -12.33
N ALA A 25 15.08 0.32 -12.90
CA ALA A 25 16.31 0.83 -12.36
C ALA A 25 16.02 1.81 -11.23
N GLY A 26 16.16 1.31 -10.02
CA GLY A 26 16.37 2.10 -8.82
C GLY A 26 15.20 2.99 -8.41
N PHE A 27 14.43 2.56 -7.43
CA PHE A 27 13.65 3.47 -6.59
C PHE A 27 14.60 4.49 -5.96
N THR A 28 14.70 5.66 -6.53
CA THR A 28 15.47 6.76 -5.95
C THR A 28 14.59 7.52 -4.98
N GLY A 29 14.72 7.21 -3.69
CA GLY A 29 14.77 8.23 -2.69
C GLY A 29 13.52 8.62 -1.92
N GLU A 30 12.37 7.95 -2.05
CA GLU A 30 11.29 8.17 -1.09
C GLU A 30 11.19 6.95 -0.18
N GLY A 31 11.61 7.09 1.05
CA GLY A 31 11.59 6.07 2.08
C GLY A 31 10.95 6.61 3.34
N SER A 32 11.27 6.00 4.46
CA SER A 32 10.90 6.46 5.80
C SER A 32 11.97 6.01 6.78
N ASN A 33 12.16 6.75 7.84
CA ASN A 33 13.06 6.37 8.92
C ASN A 33 12.26 6.15 10.19
N THR A 34 12.55 5.06 10.90
CA THR A 34 12.04 4.83 12.24
C THR A 34 13.13 4.23 13.12
N PHE A 35 13.11 4.56 14.38
CA PHE A 35 13.94 3.89 15.38
C PHE A 35 13.25 3.92 16.74
N ALA A 36 13.52 2.89 17.54
CA ALA A 36 13.08 2.81 18.91
C ALA A 36 14.29 2.81 19.84
N ILE A 37 14.17 3.52 20.96
CA ILE A 37 15.19 3.60 22.00
C ILE A 37 14.59 2.96 23.25
N HIS A 38 15.25 1.93 23.76
CA HIS A 38 14.83 1.24 24.96
C HIS A 38 15.10 2.11 26.22
N ALA A 39 14.26 1.98 27.22
CA ALA A 39 14.30 2.73 28.47
C ALA A 39 15.70 2.75 29.14
N ASN A 40 16.43 1.64 29.10
CA ASN A 40 17.79 1.54 29.67
C ASN A 40 18.87 2.32 28.89
N LYS A 41 18.55 2.86 27.72
CA LYS A 41 19.40 3.72 26.90
C LYS A 41 18.88 5.16 26.82
N SER A 42 17.72 5.41 27.39
CA SER A 42 17.11 6.75 27.47
C SER A 42 17.49 7.45 28.78
N SER A 43 17.80 8.72 28.70
CA SER A 43 18.06 9.54 29.89
C SER A 43 16.79 9.77 30.73
N SER A 44 15.60 9.67 30.13
CA SER A 44 14.32 9.78 30.82
C SER A 44 13.88 8.46 31.47
N GLY A 45 14.52 7.32 31.13
CA GLY A 45 14.09 6.02 31.58
C GLY A 45 12.80 5.51 30.88
N GLU A 46 12.44 6.11 29.75
CA GLU A 46 11.26 5.76 28.98
C GLU A 46 11.64 5.16 27.63
N ASN A 47 10.83 4.25 27.11
CA ASN A 47 10.94 3.82 25.74
C ASN A 47 10.48 4.93 24.80
N MET A 48 11.22 5.15 23.72
CA MET A 48 10.91 6.16 22.72
C MET A 48 10.77 5.50 21.35
N LEU A 49 9.79 5.94 20.58
CA LEU A 49 9.64 5.62 19.16
C LEU A 49 9.66 6.90 18.35
N VAL A 50 10.53 6.94 17.35
CA VAL A 50 10.60 8.05 16.38
C VAL A 50 10.24 7.52 15.00
N ILE A 51 9.41 8.27 14.30
CA ILE A 51 9.10 8.05 12.89
C ILE A 51 9.28 9.33 12.10
N ASN A 52 9.90 9.19 10.94
CA ASN A 52 9.98 10.21 9.91
C ASN A 52 9.51 9.62 8.58
N ALA A 53 8.25 9.76 8.27
CA ALA A 53 7.69 9.36 6.99
C ALA A 53 8.05 10.40 5.92
N HIS A 54 8.67 9.98 4.82
CA HIS A 54 9.00 10.86 3.70
C HIS A 54 7.81 11.00 2.76
N GLN A 55 6.66 11.43 3.31
CA GLN A 55 5.44 11.66 2.55
C GLN A 55 5.34 13.13 2.12
N PRO A 56 4.71 13.41 0.98
CA PRO A 56 4.47 14.79 0.55
C PRO A 56 3.56 15.51 1.54
N ILE A 57 3.72 16.83 1.65
CA ILE A 57 2.86 17.66 2.51
C ILE A 57 1.46 17.83 1.91
N GLU A 58 1.33 17.69 0.59
CA GLU A 58 0.09 17.84 -0.15
C GLU A 58 -0.18 16.63 -1.07
N GLY A 59 -1.44 16.42 -1.42
CA GLY A 59 -1.85 15.38 -2.36
C GLY A 59 -2.40 14.12 -1.69
N ALA A 60 -2.66 13.10 -2.50
CA ALA A 60 -3.36 11.88 -2.07
C ALA A 60 -2.59 11.01 -1.07
N THR A 61 -1.28 11.21 -0.98
CA THR A 61 -0.39 10.44 -0.09
C THR A 61 0.12 11.26 1.10
N ALA A 62 -0.31 12.53 1.23
CA ALA A 62 -0.05 13.32 2.42
C ALA A 62 -0.74 12.69 3.64
N PHE A 63 -0.10 12.74 4.80
CA PHE A 63 -0.76 12.30 6.03
C PHE A 63 -1.74 13.35 6.54
N TYR A 64 -2.85 12.86 7.05
CA TYR A 64 -3.79 13.58 7.89
C TYR A 64 -3.65 13.07 9.32
N GLU A 65 -3.47 13.98 10.28
CA GLU A 65 -3.41 13.62 11.69
C GLU A 65 -4.81 13.55 12.28
N ALA A 66 -5.10 12.48 13.00
CA ALA A 66 -6.38 12.29 13.67
C ALA A 66 -6.21 11.58 15.02
N HIS A 67 -7.09 11.94 15.95
CA HIS A 67 -7.29 11.23 17.20
C HIS A 67 -8.65 10.53 17.17
N LEU A 68 -8.62 9.21 17.19
CA LEU A 68 -9.82 8.36 17.20
C LEU A 68 -10.05 7.85 18.61
N GLN A 69 -11.21 8.16 19.15
CA GLN A 69 -11.60 7.71 20.48
C GLN A 69 -13.03 7.19 20.46
N SER A 70 -13.29 6.05 21.10
CA SER A 70 -14.62 5.51 21.30
C SER A 70 -14.68 4.65 22.58
N GLU A 71 -15.88 4.46 23.12
CA GLU A 71 -16.13 3.60 24.27
C GLU A 71 -15.88 2.11 23.96
N GLU A 72 -15.78 1.73 22.68
CA GLU A 72 -15.43 0.38 22.24
C GLU A 72 -13.92 0.05 22.34
N GLY A 73 -13.14 0.90 23.01
CA GLY A 73 -11.71 0.67 23.28
C GLY A 73 -10.76 1.32 22.28
N TRP A 74 -11.25 2.22 21.40
CA TRP A 74 -10.38 3.05 20.60
C TRP A 74 -9.87 4.24 21.42
N ASN A 75 -8.57 4.42 21.45
CA ASN A 75 -7.91 5.63 21.90
C ASN A 75 -6.54 5.69 21.22
N ILE A 76 -6.50 6.29 20.04
CA ILE A 76 -5.34 6.26 19.16
C ILE A 76 -5.18 7.59 18.43
N LEU A 77 -3.99 8.15 18.52
CA LEU A 77 -3.56 9.34 17.79
C LEU A 77 -2.55 8.94 16.73
N GLY A 78 -2.63 9.51 15.54
CA GLY A 78 -1.60 9.29 14.51
C GLY A 78 -1.96 9.75 13.13
N GLY A 79 -1.14 9.35 12.16
CA GLY A 79 -1.28 9.68 10.75
C GLY A 79 -2.10 8.64 10.00
N LEU A 80 -2.99 9.11 9.16
CA LEU A 80 -3.74 8.31 8.18
C LEU A 80 -3.68 8.98 6.81
N PHE A 81 -3.95 8.22 5.77
CA PHE A 81 -4.11 8.78 4.44
C PHE A 81 -5.50 9.38 4.25
N PRO A 82 -5.66 10.50 3.50
CA PRO A 82 -6.94 11.10 3.25
C PRO A 82 -7.96 10.10 2.70
N GLY A 83 -9.07 9.95 3.42
CA GLY A 83 -10.13 8.98 3.09
C GLY A 83 -9.92 7.57 3.66
N ALA A 84 -8.81 7.27 4.31
CA ALA A 84 -8.64 6.03 5.06
C ALA A 84 -9.35 6.12 6.42
N PRO A 85 -10.03 5.06 6.87
CA PRO A 85 -10.75 5.06 8.14
C PRO A 85 -9.89 4.62 9.34
N LEU A 86 -8.58 4.40 9.16
CA LEU A 86 -7.69 3.74 10.12
C LEU A 86 -6.38 4.51 10.26
N ILE A 87 -5.82 4.52 11.45
CA ILE A 87 -4.49 5.09 11.72
C ILE A 87 -3.41 4.16 11.16
N PHE A 88 -2.53 4.73 10.37
CA PHE A 88 -1.43 4.02 9.71
C PHE A 88 -0.18 3.95 10.60
N HIS A 89 0.26 5.07 11.15
CA HIS A 89 1.26 5.17 12.20
C HIS A 89 0.59 5.77 13.42
N GLY A 90 0.77 5.21 14.59
CA GLY A 90 0.02 5.70 15.70
C GLY A 90 0.62 5.45 17.07
N VAL A 91 0.04 6.16 18.03
CA VAL A 91 0.31 6.01 19.45
C VAL A 91 -1.01 5.81 20.19
N THR A 92 -1.01 4.87 21.10
CA THR A 92 -2.06 4.61 22.09
C THR A 92 -1.52 4.97 23.48
N PRO A 93 -2.34 4.94 24.54
CA PRO A 93 -1.82 5.10 25.89
C PRO A 93 -0.77 4.06 26.31
N ASN A 94 -0.72 2.91 25.63
CA ASN A 94 0.11 1.78 26.04
C ASN A 94 1.34 1.56 25.13
N PHE A 95 1.24 1.90 23.86
CA PHE A 95 2.28 1.63 22.87
C PHE A 95 2.17 2.52 21.65
N ALA A 96 3.24 2.56 20.87
CA ALA A 96 3.29 3.20 19.56
C ALA A 96 3.82 2.23 18.50
N TRP A 97 3.46 2.47 17.23
CA TRP A 97 4.06 1.76 16.11
C TRP A 97 4.26 2.66 14.89
N ALA A 98 5.21 2.26 14.07
CA ALA A 98 5.57 2.93 12.84
C ALA A 98 5.78 1.92 11.70
N HIS A 99 5.36 2.31 10.51
CA HIS A 99 5.70 1.61 9.27
C HIS A 99 6.80 2.34 8.53
N THR A 100 7.75 1.59 7.97
CA THR A 100 8.64 2.09 6.92
C THR A 100 8.52 1.20 5.69
N VAL A 101 8.85 1.75 4.53
CA VAL A 101 8.82 0.97 3.29
C VAL A 101 9.91 -0.09 3.33
N ASN A 102 9.51 -1.33 3.06
CA ASN A 102 10.42 -2.44 2.85
C ASN A 102 10.81 -2.49 1.37
N PHE A 103 12.11 -2.45 1.08
CA PHE A 103 12.66 -2.37 -0.29
C PHE A 103 12.84 -3.73 -0.99
N GLN A 104 12.24 -4.79 -0.51
CA GLN A 104 12.22 -6.04 -1.24
C GLN A 104 11.47 -5.86 -2.57
N ASP A 105 11.94 -6.54 -3.61
CA ASP A 105 11.25 -6.61 -4.89
C ASP A 105 9.94 -7.37 -4.74
N LYS A 106 8.83 -6.66 -4.88
CA LYS A 106 7.47 -7.17 -4.66
C LYS A 106 6.51 -6.87 -5.81
N ILE A 107 7.00 -6.21 -6.85
CA ILE A 107 6.17 -5.79 -7.98
C ILE A 107 6.75 -6.38 -9.24
N ASP A 108 6.01 -7.32 -9.83
CA ASP A 108 6.31 -7.85 -11.14
C ASP A 108 5.45 -7.18 -12.22
N VAL A 109 6.05 -6.90 -13.36
CA VAL A 109 5.31 -6.42 -14.53
C VAL A 109 5.47 -7.45 -15.65
N TYR A 110 4.34 -8.04 -16.04
CA TYR A 110 4.26 -9.06 -17.10
C TYR A 110 3.80 -8.42 -18.41
N GLN A 111 4.62 -8.50 -19.44
CA GLN A 111 4.14 -8.26 -20.80
C GLN A 111 3.36 -9.48 -21.27
N LEU A 112 2.07 -9.31 -21.56
CA LEU A 112 1.22 -10.40 -21.99
C LEU A 112 1.50 -10.74 -23.46
N GLN A 113 1.74 -12.00 -23.76
CA GLN A 113 1.86 -12.49 -25.12
C GLN A 113 0.46 -12.62 -25.73
N THR A 114 0.18 -11.82 -26.77
CA THR A 114 -1.09 -11.83 -27.49
C THR A 114 -0.88 -12.19 -28.96
N ASP A 115 -1.90 -12.76 -29.61
CA ASP A 115 -1.86 -13.12 -31.00
C ASP A 115 -3.17 -12.70 -31.71
N LYS A 116 -3.08 -12.40 -33.02
CA LYS A 116 -4.25 -12.08 -33.87
C LYS A 116 -5.17 -13.26 -34.05
N ALA A 117 -4.64 -14.50 -34.01
CA ALA A 117 -5.42 -15.71 -34.06
C ALA A 117 -6.27 -15.96 -32.81
N HIS A 118 -5.92 -15.33 -31.68
CA HIS A 118 -6.59 -15.45 -30.40
C HIS A 118 -7.05 -14.07 -29.88
N PRO A 119 -8.06 -13.44 -30.51
CA PRO A 119 -8.45 -12.09 -30.23
C PRO A 119 -9.07 -11.96 -28.82
N GLY A 120 -8.47 -11.11 -27.97
CA GLY A 120 -8.92 -10.89 -26.60
C GLY A 120 -8.43 -11.92 -25.59
N GLU A 121 -7.47 -12.72 -25.98
CA GLU A 121 -6.78 -13.70 -25.13
C GLU A 121 -5.29 -13.38 -25.02
N TYR A 122 -4.63 -13.98 -24.05
CA TYR A 122 -3.19 -13.94 -23.84
C TYR A 122 -2.68 -15.33 -23.46
N LYS A 123 -1.45 -15.63 -23.84
CA LYS A 123 -0.83 -16.92 -23.61
C LYS A 123 -0.23 -17.01 -22.20
N VAL A 124 -0.50 -18.11 -21.51
CA VAL A 124 0.13 -18.51 -20.24
C VAL A 124 0.55 -19.96 -20.38
N ASP A 125 1.83 -20.20 -20.39
CA ASP A 125 2.42 -21.48 -20.70
C ASP A 125 1.91 -21.97 -22.09
N ASP A 126 1.21 -23.10 -22.13
CA ASP A 126 0.64 -23.65 -23.35
C ASP A 126 -0.87 -23.32 -23.56
N ASN A 127 -1.43 -22.49 -22.67
CA ASN A 127 -2.87 -22.18 -22.69
C ASN A 127 -3.15 -20.74 -23.10
N TRP A 128 -4.27 -20.53 -23.79
CA TRP A 128 -4.81 -19.21 -24.06
C TRP A 128 -5.89 -18.88 -23.04
N LEU A 129 -5.71 -17.77 -22.33
CA LEU A 129 -6.64 -17.30 -21.31
C LEU A 129 -7.29 -15.99 -21.76
N LYS A 130 -8.57 -15.84 -21.45
CA LYS A 130 -9.33 -14.64 -21.78
C LYS A 130 -8.85 -13.44 -20.96
N LEU A 131 -8.52 -12.33 -21.64
CA LEU A 131 -8.25 -11.06 -21.00
C LEU A 131 -9.59 -10.43 -20.57
N GLU A 132 -9.82 -10.34 -19.26
CA GLU A 132 -11.03 -9.70 -18.74
C GLU A 132 -11.04 -8.22 -19.10
N LYS A 133 -12.20 -7.74 -19.55
CA LYS A 133 -12.41 -6.36 -19.97
C LYS A 133 -13.68 -5.81 -19.34
N ARG A 134 -13.53 -4.69 -18.64
CA ARG A 134 -14.68 -3.97 -18.05
C ARG A 134 -14.72 -2.53 -18.55
N LYS A 135 -15.90 -1.95 -18.61
CA LYS A 135 -16.10 -0.51 -18.83
C LYS A 135 -16.32 0.16 -17.47
N VAL A 136 -15.52 1.16 -17.17
CA VAL A 136 -15.68 2.00 -15.98
C VAL A 136 -16.23 3.34 -16.41
N LYS A 137 -17.31 3.77 -15.76
CA LYS A 137 -17.92 5.08 -15.93
C LYS A 137 -17.20 6.09 -15.03
N LEU A 138 -16.66 7.14 -15.61
CA LEU A 138 -15.98 8.21 -14.91
C LEU A 138 -16.83 9.49 -15.02
N ASN A 139 -17.27 10.03 -13.89
CA ASN A 139 -17.90 11.35 -13.82
C ASN A 139 -16.83 12.35 -13.38
N ILE A 140 -16.49 13.29 -14.25
CA ILE A 140 -15.44 14.29 -13.98
C ILE A 140 -16.12 15.64 -13.72
N LYS A 141 -15.75 16.30 -12.63
CA LYS A 141 -16.27 17.65 -12.30
C LYS A 141 -15.96 18.63 -13.45
N GLY A 142 -16.99 19.32 -13.94
CA GLY A 142 -16.85 20.25 -15.08
C GLY A 142 -17.11 19.62 -16.45
N ILE A 143 -17.28 18.30 -16.55
CA ILE A 143 -17.69 17.63 -17.80
C ILE A 143 -19.13 17.14 -17.63
N PRO A 144 -20.09 17.62 -18.48
CA PRO A 144 -21.52 17.35 -18.28
C PRO A 144 -21.96 15.93 -18.64
N PHE A 145 -21.08 15.12 -19.25
CA PHE A 145 -21.37 13.75 -19.63
C PHE A 145 -20.29 12.78 -19.08
N PRO A 146 -20.64 11.52 -18.82
CA PRO A 146 -19.70 10.53 -18.33
C PRO A 146 -18.71 10.09 -19.43
N ILE A 147 -17.46 9.89 -19.02
CA ILE A 147 -16.43 9.26 -19.86
C ILE A 147 -16.38 7.78 -19.51
N TYR A 148 -16.32 6.91 -20.52
CA TYR A 148 -16.17 5.47 -20.32
C TYR A 148 -14.75 5.04 -20.67
N LYS A 149 -14.05 4.45 -19.68
CA LYS A 149 -12.72 3.87 -19.89
C LYS A 149 -12.79 2.34 -19.86
N LYS A 150 -12.09 1.70 -20.78
CA LYS A 150 -11.88 0.24 -20.74
C LYS A 150 -10.74 -0.03 -19.76
N VAL A 151 -10.97 -0.97 -18.85
CA VAL A 151 -9.96 -1.51 -17.95
C VAL A 151 -9.85 -3.00 -18.17
N TYR A 152 -8.67 -3.54 -17.98
CA TYR A 152 -8.37 -4.94 -18.23
C TYR A 152 -7.81 -5.59 -16.98
N GLN A 153 -7.99 -6.90 -16.88
CA GLN A 153 -7.44 -7.73 -15.82
C GLN A 153 -7.01 -9.08 -16.37
N SER A 154 -5.83 -9.53 -15.97
CA SER A 154 -5.30 -10.87 -16.22
C SER A 154 -5.20 -11.66 -14.92
N ILE A 155 -4.72 -12.92 -15.00
CA ILE A 155 -4.39 -13.70 -13.79
C ILE A 155 -3.28 -13.08 -12.96
N TYR A 156 -2.44 -12.24 -13.57
CA TYR A 156 -1.36 -11.55 -12.86
C TYR A 156 -1.84 -10.30 -12.12
N GLY A 157 -2.99 -9.72 -12.51
CA GLY A 157 -3.57 -8.54 -11.88
C GLY A 157 -4.07 -7.49 -12.86
N PRO A 158 -4.22 -6.23 -12.41
CA PRO A 158 -4.61 -5.11 -13.25
C PRO A 158 -3.71 -4.98 -14.46
N THR A 159 -4.32 -4.76 -15.62
CA THR A 159 -3.63 -4.76 -16.90
C THR A 159 -3.86 -3.45 -17.65
N VAL A 160 -2.80 -2.89 -18.19
CA VAL A 160 -2.80 -1.67 -18.99
C VAL A 160 -2.55 -2.02 -20.46
N ALA A 161 -3.37 -1.45 -21.35
CA ALA A 161 -3.15 -1.50 -22.78
C ALA A 161 -2.36 -0.28 -23.22
N THR A 162 -1.29 -0.48 -23.98
CA THR A 162 -0.52 0.60 -24.59
C THR A 162 -1.18 1.10 -25.89
N PRO A 163 -0.84 2.28 -26.41
CA PRO A 163 -1.28 2.73 -27.72
C PRO A 163 -0.86 1.82 -28.88
N LYS A 164 0.20 1.04 -28.68
CA LYS A 164 0.69 0.04 -29.68
C LYS A 164 -0.09 -1.27 -29.65
N GLY A 165 -1.06 -1.44 -28.73
CA GLY A 165 -1.84 -2.65 -28.58
C GLY A 165 -1.16 -3.74 -27.75
N GLU A 166 -0.09 -3.42 -27.04
CA GLU A 166 0.55 -4.32 -26.08
C GLU A 166 -0.17 -4.24 -24.73
N TYR A 167 -0.10 -5.29 -23.95
CA TYR A 167 -0.72 -5.39 -22.63
C TYR A 167 0.33 -5.69 -21.57
N PHE A 168 0.32 -4.92 -20.49
CA PHE A 168 1.20 -5.10 -19.34
C PHE A 168 0.35 -5.29 -18.09
N SER A 169 0.56 -6.41 -17.39
CA SER A 169 -0.10 -6.72 -16.11
C SER A 169 0.85 -6.48 -14.96
N MET A 170 0.34 -5.89 -13.90
CA MET A 170 1.10 -5.65 -12.69
C MET A 170 0.65 -6.63 -11.61
N ARG A 171 1.60 -7.39 -11.07
CA ARG A 171 1.39 -8.26 -9.92
C ARG A 171 2.03 -7.62 -8.69
N LEU A 172 1.20 -7.41 -7.69
CA LEU A 172 1.60 -6.90 -6.39
C LEU A 172 0.93 -7.76 -5.31
N PRO A 173 1.68 -8.32 -4.35
CA PRO A 173 1.08 -9.00 -3.21
C PRO A 173 0.03 -8.12 -2.54
N SER A 174 -1.09 -8.69 -2.16
CA SER A 174 -2.22 -8.02 -1.49
C SER A 174 -2.92 -6.90 -2.27
N LEU A 175 -2.60 -6.66 -3.55
CA LEU A 175 -3.28 -5.62 -4.34
C LEU A 175 -4.81 -5.86 -4.45
N LEU A 176 -5.23 -7.11 -4.47
CA LEU A 176 -6.64 -7.51 -4.55
C LEU A 176 -7.16 -8.07 -3.22
N ASP A 177 -6.35 -7.98 -2.17
CA ASP A 177 -6.69 -8.48 -0.84
C ASP A 177 -7.13 -7.33 0.07
N ALA A 178 -8.38 -7.35 0.49
CA ALA A 178 -8.92 -6.39 1.45
C ALA A 178 -8.47 -6.66 2.91
N GLY A 179 -7.74 -7.75 3.15
CA GLY A 179 -7.23 -8.14 4.46
C GLY A 179 -6.32 -7.10 5.10
N ALA A 180 -5.64 -6.28 4.31
CA ALA A 180 -4.82 -5.17 4.82
C ALA A 180 -5.62 -4.19 5.70
N LEU A 181 -6.85 -3.85 5.31
CA LEU A 181 -7.73 -3.01 6.13
C LEU A 181 -8.12 -3.70 7.44
N GLN A 182 -8.42 -5.01 7.38
CA GLN A 182 -8.73 -5.80 8.56
C GLN A 182 -7.53 -5.91 9.50
N GLN A 183 -6.32 -6.06 8.96
CA GLN A 183 -5.10 -6.10 9.75
C GLN A 183 -4.85 -4.77 10.44
N TRP A 184 -4.91 -3.63 9.73
CA TRP A 184 -4.80 -2.31 10.36
C TRP A 184 -5.88 -2.06 11.40
N TYR A 185 -7.12 -2.46 11.15
CA TYR A 185 -8.19 -2.38 12.14
C TYR A 185 -7.83 -3.14 13.41
N THR A 186 -7.33 -4.37 13.29
CA THR A 186 -6.92 -5.20 14.42
C THR A 186 -5.71 -4.61 15.15
N MET A 187 -4.74 -4.04 14.40
CA MET A 187 -3.60 -3.32 14.98
C MET A 187 -4.06 -2.08 15.77
N ASN A 188 -4.99 -1.30 15.21
CA ASN A 188 -5.55 -0.11 15.85
C ASN A 188 -6.33 -0.44 17.15
N LYS A 189 -6.92 -1.62 17.24
CA LYS A 189 -7.65 -2.10 18.45
C LYS A 189 -6.76 -2.87 19.42
N ALA A 190 -5.50 -3.13 19.10
CA ALA A 190 -4.58 -3.77 20.01
C ALA A 190 -4.36 -2.90 21.26
N ASN A 191 -4.15 -3.54 22.42
CA ASN A 191 -3.94 -2.84 23.68
C ASN A 191 -2.63 -3.23 24.40
N ASN A 192 -1.86 -4.16 23.80
CA ASN A 192 -0.58 -4.63 24.30
C ASN A 192 0.21 -5.32 23.19
N PHE A 193 1.47 -5.68 23.46
CA PHE A 193 2.35 -6.34 22.51
C PHE A 193 1.78 -7.67 21.98
N THR A 194 1.19 -8.50 22.84
CA THR A 194 0.64 -9.80 22.43
C THR A 194 -0.49 -9.64 21.41
N SER A 195 -1.45 -8.74 21.66
CA SER A 195 -2.55 -8.47 20.73
C SER A 195 -2.07 -7.78 19.44
N PHE A 196 -1.07 -6.90 19.52
CA PHE A 196 -0.47 -6.26 18.37
C PHE A 196 0.28 -7.28 17.49
N LYS A 197 1.11 -8.14 18.11
CA LYS A 197 1.81 -9.22 17.40
C LYS A 197 0.84 -10.18 16.71
N LYS A 198 -0.25 -10.56 17.37
CA LYS A 198 -1.31 -11.38 16.77
C LYS A 198 -1.95 -10.70 15.55
N ALA A 199 -2.10 -9.37 15.58
CA ALA A 199 -2.59 -8.64 14.42
C ALA A 199 -1.61 -8.70 13.24
N LEU A 200 -0.28 -8.71 13.49
CA LEU A 200 0.75 -8.85 12.47
C LEU A 200 0.75 -10.26 11.82
N GLU A 201 0.39 -11.30 12.56
CA GLU A 201 0.31 -12.67 12.07
C GLU A 201 -0.74 -12.88 10.96
N GLN A 202 -1.64 -11.91 10.74
CA GLN A 202 -2.57 -11.91 9.59
C GLN A 202 -1.84 -11.76 8.24
N ASN A 203 -0.66 -11.14 8.25
CA ASN A 203 0.28 -11.06 7.11
C ASN A 203 -0.30 -10.50 5.80
N HIS A 204 -1.17 -9.49 5.90
CA HIS A 204 -1.75 -8.78 4.75
C HIS A 204 -1.02 -7.48 4.39
N LEU A 205 0.07 -7.14 5.07
CA LEU A 205 0.85 -5.91 4.87
C LEU A 205 2.27 -6.23 4.35
N PRO A 206 2.43 -6.60 3.07
CA PRO A 206 3.67 -7.20 2.57
C PRO A 206 4.82 -6.21 2.35
N MET A 207 4.57 -4.90 2.41
CA MET A 207 5.52 -3.88 1.94
C MET A 207 6.12 -3.03 3.06
N PHE A 208 5.95 -3.43 4.31
CA PHE A 208 6.35 -2.60 5.43
C PHE A 208 7.26 -3.34 6.40
N ASN A 209 8.30 -2.63 6.85
CA ASN A 209 8.91 -2.92 8.13
C ASN A 209 8.05 -2.29 9.21
N ILE A 210 7.98 -2.89 10.36
CA ILE A 210 7.17 -2.41 11.48
C ILE A 210 8.04 -2.29 12.72
N MET A 211 8.06 -1.08 13.29
CA MET A 211 8.69 -0.80 14.58
C MET A 211 7.59 -0.59 15.62
N TYR A 212 7.78 -1.17 16.79
CA TYR A 212 6.89 -1.08 17.94
C TYR A 212 7.67 -0.71 19.20
N ALA A 213 7.08 0.09 20.07
CA ALA A 213 7.58 0.34 21.42
C ALA A 213 6.39 0.51 22.37
N ASP A 214 6.49 -0.01 23.61
CA ASP A 214 5.46 0.13 24.61
C ASP A 214 5.98 0.72 25.93
N ASN A 215 5.06 1.00 26.85
CA ASN A 215 5.36 1.48 28.19
C ASN A 215 5.69 0.37 29.20
N LYS A 216 5.85 -0.88 28.72
CA LYS A 216 6.16 -2.08 29.53
C LYS A 216 7.53 -2.69 29.22
N ASP A 217 8.44 -1.88 28.67
CA ASP A 217 9.81 -2.27 28.41
C ASP A 217 10.01 -3.16 27.17
N THR A 218 9.08 -3.10 26.19
CA THR A 218 9.21 -3.84 24.93
C THR A 218 9.49 -2.91 23.76
N ILE A 219 10.54 -3.19 23.00
CA ILE A 219 10.72 -2.71 21.63
C ILE A 219 10.78 -3.91 20.70
N PHE A 220 10.21 -3.76 19.51
CA PHE A 220 10.11 -4.87 18.55
C PHE A 220 10.20 -4.35 17.12
N TYR A 221 10.86 -5.15 16.27
CA TYR A 221 11.01 -4.88 14.85
C TYR A 221 10.72 -6.15 14.03
N ILE A 222 10.04 -5.99 12.91
CA ILE A 222 9.78 -7.04 11.93
C ILE A 222 9.74 -6.45 10.52
#